data_3a007e42c80c5cfed005836141ddaff5
#
_entry.id   3a007e42c80c5cfed005836141ddaff5
#
_cell.length_a   1.000
_cell.length_b   1.000
_cell.length_c   1.000
_cell.angle_alpha   90.00
_cell.angle_beta   90.00
_cell.angle_gamma   90.00
#
_symmetry.space_group_name_H-M   'P 1'
#
loop_
_entity.id
_entity.type
_entity.pdbx_description
1 polymer ?
#
loop_
_entity_poly.entity_id
_entity_poly.type
_entity_poly.pdbx_seq_one_letter_code
_entity_poly.pdbx_strand_id
1 'polypeptide(L)'
;IRDRFQKNVDYADPNLPDYKRYKWIEYHKWQFKAQWYYPLTNNNKLVLMARAEMGYLGSYNKNKPSPFEGFDVGGDGMSGYNVYGVEIVGLRGYENSALTPYTYTADGRADYARAYNKYTMEIRYPFILKPSSTIYGLVFAEGGNAFKSWKEFDPFLIKRSIGVGARIYLPIVGMLGIDWGYGFDKAVGQTERSGSQVHFIIGTQF
;
A
#
# COMPACT_ATOMS: atom_id res chain seq x y z
N ILE A 1 -5.41 26.04 -8.43
CA ILE A 1 -6.61 26.72 -8.96
C ILE A 1 -7.56 26.89 -7.79
N ARG A 2 -7.38 27.98 -7.07
CA ARG A 2 -8.11 28.28 -5.83
C ARG A 2 -9.56 28.60 -6.13
N ASP A 3 -10.50 27.98 -5.43
CA ASP A 3 -11.92 28.31 -5.14
C ASP A 3 -12.55 29.48 -5.93
N ARG A 4 -12.25 29.59 -7.23
CA ARG A 4 -12.78 30.66 -8.09
C ARG A 4 -14.31 30.63 -8.22
N PHE A 5 -14.92 29.46 -7.94
CA PHE A 5 -16.34 29.23 -8.16
C PHE A 5 -17.19 29.18 -6.88
N GLN A 6 -16.57 29.26 -5.70
CA GLN A 6 -17.28 29.24 -4.40
C GLN A 6 -16.68 30.27 -3.41
N LYS A 7 -16.57 31.50 -3.82
CA LYS A 7 -15.94 32.58 -3.03
C LYS A 7 -16.58 32.85 -1.65
N ASN A 8 -17.78 32.37 -1.39
CA ASN A 8 -18.54 32.66 -0.18
C ASN A 8 -18.87 31.40 0.67
N VAL A 9 -18.12 30.33 0.51
CA VAL A 9 -18.33 29.12 1.30
C VAL A 9 -17.27 29.05 2.39
N ASP A 10 -17.70 29.02 3.64
CA ASP A 10 -16.83 28.74 4.77
C ASP A 10 -16.66 27.22 4.91
N TYR A 11 -15.50 26.72 4.49
CA TYR A 11 -15.18 25.29 4.60
C TYR A 11 -14.79 24.84 6.02
N ALA A 12 -14.62 25.76 6.96
CA ALA A 12 -14.38 25.48 8.36
C ALA A 12 -15.69 25.21 9.13
N ASP A 13 -16.83 25.58 8.58
CA ASP A 13 -18.14 25.32 9.17
C ASP A 13 -18.40 23.80 9.24
N PRO A 14 -18.55 23.22 10.45
CA PRO A 14 -18.83 21.79 10.61
C PRO A 14 -20.19 21.38 10.03
N ASN A 15 -21.15 22.30 9.94
CA ASN A 15 -22.51 22.06 9.44
C ASN A 15 -22.63 22.24 7.92
N LEU A 16 -21.52 22.53 7.22
CA LEU A 16 -21.55 22.69 5.78
C LEU A 16 -21.95 21.38 5.10
N PRO A 17 -23.03 21.33 4.31
CA PRO A 17 -23.47 20.11 3.63
C PRO A 17 -22.40 19.55 2.68
N ASP A 18 -22.26 18.23 2.62
CA ASP A 18 -21.25 17.52 1.84
C ASP A 18 -21.24 17.87 0.36
N TYR A 19 -22.42 18.03 -0.25
CA TYR A 19 -22.54 18.40 -1.66
C TYR A 19 -21.96 19.79 -1.98
N LYS A 20 -21.87 20.68 -0.98
CA LYS A 20 -21.18 21.97 -1.09
C LYS A 20 -19.70 21.83 -0.73
N ARG A 21 -19.39 21.10 0.34
CA ARG A 21 -18.02 20.89 0.83
C ARG A 21 -17.15 20.22 -0.22
N TYR A 22 -17.65 19.18 -0.88
CA TYR A 22 -16.89 18.32 -1.80
C TYR A 22 -17.21 18.56 -3.28
N LYS A 23 -17.89 19.66 -3.61
CA LYS A 23 -18.24 19.97 -5.00
C LYS A 23 -17.03 20.08 -5.93
N TRP A 24 -15.94 20.66 -5.43
CA TRP A 24 -14.68 20.83 -6.15
C TRP A 24 -13.54 20.46 -5.21
N ILE A 25 -13.14 19.19 -5.24
CA ILE A 25 -12.03 18.70 -4.40
C ILE A 25 -10.73 18.95 -5.13
N GLU A 26 -9.80 19.60 -4.44
CA GLU A 26 -8.47 19.86 -4.94
C GLU A 26 -7.45 19.17 -4.01
N TYR A 27 -6.71 18.22 -4.55
CA TYR A 27 -5.67 17.52 -3.84
C TYR A 27 -4.45 17.31 -4.75
N HIS A 28 -3.34 16.92 -4.16
CA HIS A 28 -2.18 16.42 -4.86
C HIS A 28 -1.74 15.09 -4.25
N LYS A 29 -1.45 14.13 -5.12
CA LYS A 29 -1.00 12.78 -4.73
C LYS A 29 0.35 12.55 -5.39
N TRP A 30 1.34 12.22 -4.58
CA TRP A 30 2.69 11.94 -5.02
C TRP A 30 3.04 10.51 -4.66
N GLN A 31 3.61 9.81 -5.60
CA GLN A 31 4.07 8.45 -5.42
C GLN A 31 5.46 8.32 -5.99
N PHE A 32 6.30 7.68 -5.22
CA PHE A 32 7.63 7.32 -5.63
C PHE A 32 7.77 5.80 -5.51
N LYS A 33 8.24 5.18 -6.59
CA LYS A 33 8.51 3.74 -6.64
C LYS A 33 9.84 3.53 -7.34
N ALA A 34 10.78 2.93 -6.63
CA ALA A 34 12.09 2.57 -7.15
C ALA A 34 12.33 1.08 -6.94
N GLN A 35 12.89 0.42 -7.94
CA GLN A 35 13.08 -1.00 -7.95
C GLN A 35 14.40 -1.36 -8.61
N TRP A 36 15.16 -2.23 -7.95
CA TRP A 36 16.48 -2.68 -8.40
C TRP A 36 16.54 -4.20 -8.43
N TYR A 37 17.25 -4.72 -9.41
CA TYR A 37 17.54 -6.13 -9.55
C TYR A 37 19.05 -6.35 -9.65
N TYR A 38 19.54 -7.27 -8.84
CA TYR A 38 20.96 -7.61 -8.83
C TYR A 38 21.14 -9.14 -8.88
N PRO A 39 21.86 -9.70 -9.88
CA PRO A 39 22.15 -11.12 -9.93
C PRO A 39 23.18 -11.48 -8.86
N LEU A 40 22.86 -12.47 -8.01
CA LEU A 40 23.72 -12.91 -6.94
C LEU A 40 24.67 -14.05 -7.37
N THR A 41 24.41 -14.66 -8.52
CA THR A 41 25.18 -15.80 -9.05
C THR A 41 25.58 -15.56 -10.50
N ASN A 42 26.71 -16.13 -10.91
CA ASN A 42 27.25 -15.99 -12.29
C ASN A 42 26.32 -16.55 -13.38
N ASN A 43 25.45 -17.48 -13.03
CA ASN A 43 24.44 -18.04 -13.95
C ASN A 43 23.13 -17.23 -13.98
N ASN A 44 23.08 -16.08 -13.29
CA ASN A 44 21.94 -15.17 -13.19
C ASN A 44 20.64 -15.85 -12.69
N LYS A 45 20.71 -17.00 -12.05
CA LYS A 45 19.53 -17.70 -11.55
C LYS A 45 19.04 -17.13 -10.22
N LEU A 46 19.96 -16.80 -9.32
CA LEU A 46 19.60 -16.20 -8.04
C LEU A 46 19.62 -14.69 -8.18
N VAL A 47 18.48 -14.05 -7.96
CA VAL A 47 18.34 -12.60 -8.15
C VAL A 47 17.84 -11.96 -6.86
N LEU A 48 18.56 -10.93 -6.41
CA LEU A 48 18.07 -10.00 -5.39
C LEU A 48 17.24 -8.91 -6.06
N MET A 49 16.03 -8.73 -5.56
CA MET A 49 15.18 -7.58 -5.86
C MET A 49 15.07 -6.71 -4.62
N ALA A 50 15.30 -5.42 -4.76
CA ALA A 50 15.06 -4.42 -3.73
C ALA A 50 14.08 -3.37 -4.28
N ARG A 51 13.08 -3.00 -3.48
CA ARG A 51 12.08 -1.99 -3.84
C ARG A 51 11.84 -1.05 -2.68
N ALA A 52 11.74 0.24 -3.01
CA ALA A 52 11.32 1.29 -2.09
C ALA A 52 10.12 2.01 -2.68
N GLU A 53 9.07 2.16 -1.90
CA GLU A 53 7.83 2.82 -2.27
C GLU A 53 7.46 3.84 -1.20
N MET A 54 7.03 5.02 -1.64
CA MET A 54 6.52 6.06 -0.76
C MET A 54 5.35 6.75 -1.44
N GLY A 55 4.35 7.11 -0.66
CA GLY A 55 3.21 7.89 -1.13
C GLY A 55 2.87 9.01 -0.18
N TYR A 56 2.39 10.10 -0.76
CA TYR A 56 1.91 11.26 -0.02
C TYR A 56 0.67 11.85 -0.68
N LEU A 57 -0.35 12.08 0.11
CA LEU A 57 -1.58 12.75 -0.28
C LEU A 57 -1.75 14.04 0.53
N GLY A 58 -1.78 15.16 -0.16
CA GLY A 58 -2.02 16.47 0.43
C GLY A 58 -3.22 17.17 -0.20
N SER A 59 -3.76 18.15 0.49
CA SER A 59 -4.81 19.03 -0.01
C SER A 59 -4.36 20.48 0.00
N TYR A 60 -4.76 21.23 -1.02
CA TYR A 60 -4.45 22.65 -1.11
C TYR A 60 -5.23 23.47 -0.07
N ASN A 61 -6.40 23.00 0.33
CA ASN A 61 -7.18 23.56 1.43
C ASN A 61 -7.24 22.57 2.59
N LYS A 62 -6.70 22.97 3.75
CA LYS A 62 -6.64 22.14 4.96
C LYS A 62 -8.03 21.77 5.51
N ASN A 63 -9.02 22.63 5.29
CA ASN A 63 -10.40 22.42 5.74
C ASN A 63 -11.24 21.60 4.76
N LYS A 64 -10.61 21.12 3.66
CA LYS A 64 -11.28 20.39 2.58
C LYS A 64 -10.41 19.24 2.09
N PRO A 65 -10.01 18.32 2.95
CA PRO A 65 -9.28 17.11 2.52
C PRO A 65 -10.20 16.25 1.66
N SER A 66 -9.66 15.56 0.66
CA SER A 66 -10.43 14.60 -0.12
C SER A 66 -10.85 13.41 0.76
N PRO A 67 -12.14 13.09 0.87
CA PRO A 67 -12.61 11.89 1.56
C PRO A 67 -12.57 10.64 0.68
N PHE A 68 -12.25 10.80 -0.63
CA PHE A 68 -12.31 9.72 -1.62
C PHE A 68 -10.93 9.15 -1.95
N GLU A 69 -9.88 9.76 -1.47
CA GLU A 69 -8.51 9.39 -1.74
C GLU A 69 -7.76 9.08 -0.45
N GLY A 70 -6.82 8.16 -0.53
CA GLY A 70 -5.97 7.77 0.59
C GLY A 70 -5.10 6.58 0.25
N PHE A 71 -4.42 6.08 1.27
CA PHE A 71 -3.65 4.85 1.20
C PHE A 71 -4.18 3.86 2.23
N ASP A 72 -4.38 2.63 1.80
CA ASP A 72 -4.78 1.51 2.65
C ASP A 72 -3.63 0.49 2.65
N VAL A 73 -3.03 0.27 3.82
CA VAL A 73 -1.77 -0.48 3.93
C VAL A 73 -1.96 -1.75 4.74
N GLY A 74 -1.50 -2.84 4.17
CA GLY A 74 -1.55 -4.18 4.76
C GLY A 74 -1.99 -5.25 3.76
N GLY A 75 -1.77 -6.50 4.10
CA GLY A 75 -2.25 -7.65 3.36
C GLY A 75 -1.53 -7.94 2.05
N ASP A 76 -2.25 -8.55 1.15
CA ASP A 76 -1.76 -9.01 -0.16
C ASP A 76 -1.72 -7.91 -1.24
N GLY A 77 -2.28 -6.75 -0.98
CA GLY A 77 -2.41 -5.68 -1.95
C GLY A 77 -3.55 -5.89 -2.96
N MET A 78 -4.28 -6.99 -2.83
CA MET A 78 -5.48 -7.30 -3.61
C MET A 78 -6.68 -6.98 -2.74
N SER A 79 -7.04 -5.76 -2.62
CA SER A 79 -8.22 -5.50 -1.84
C SER A 79 -9.46 -5.84 -2.61
N GLY A 80 -10.46 -6.19 -1.87
CA GLY A 80 -11.83 -6.28 -2.31
C GLY A 80 -12.32 -4.96 -2.93
N TYR A 81 -13.58 -4.79 -2.93
CA TYR A 81 -14.28 -3.70 -3.59
C TYR A 81 -13.79 -2.31 -3.14
N ASN A 82 -12.99 -1.64 -3.97
CA ASN A 82 -12.58 -0.27 -3.74
C ASN A 82 -13.42 0.67 -4.61
N VAL A 83 -14.46 1.24 -4.03
CA VAL A 83 -15.39 2.18 -4.71
C VAL A 83 -14.77 3.58 -4.84
N TYR A 84 -13.77 3.89 -4.01
CA TYR A 84 -13.13 5.19 -3.94
C TYR A 84 -11.70 5.10 -4.47
N GLY A 85 -11.08 6.22 -4.81
CA GLY A 85 -9.70 6.29 -5.30
C GLY A 85 -8.61 5.95 -4.26
N VAL A 86 -8.95 5.13 -3.25
CA VAL A 86 -8.02 4.67 -2.22
C VAL A 86 -7.06 3.66 -2.84
N GLU A 87 -5.78 3.91 -2.68
CA GLU A 87 -4.75 3.01 -3.15
C GLU A 87 -4.38 2.00 -2.10
N ILE A 88 -4.34 0.75 -2.52
CA ILE A 88 -4.02 -0.36 -1.66
C ILE A 88 -2.56 -0.74 -1.80
N VAL A 89 -1.89 -0.73 -0.67
CA VAL A 89 -0.46 -1.04 -0.57
C VAL A 89 -0.31 -2.31 0.25
N GLY A 90 -0.09 -3.42 -0.43
CA GLY A 90 0.13 -4.70 0.24
C GLY A 90 1.39 -4.66 1.12
N LEU A 91 1.30 -5.24 2.31
CA LEU A 91 2.44 -5.56 3.17
C LEU A 91 2.23 -6.96 3.73
N ARG A 92 2.97 -7.92 3.20
CA ARG A 92 2.83 -9.34 3.54
C ARG A 92 3.18 -9.60 5.01
N GLY A 93 2.50 -10.55 5.63
CA GLY A 93 2.62 -10.82 7.07
C GLY A 93 1.71 -9.97 7.95
N TYR A 94 0.87 -9.16 7.34
CA TYR A 94 -0.20 -8.40 8.00
C TYR A 94 -1.52 -8.66 7.30
N GLU A 95 -2.63 -8.55 8.01
CA GLU A 95 -3.97 -8.61 7.43
C GLU A 95 -4.22 -7.38 6.54
N ASN A 96 -5.23 -7.46 5.68
CA ASN A 96 -5.65 -6.34 4.85
C ASN A 96 -6.01 -5.15 5.73
N SER A 97 -5.54 -3.97 5.34
CA SER A 97 -5.77 -2.70 6.04
C SER A 97 -5.19 -2.61 7.47
N ALA A 98 -4.48 -3.61 7.94
CA ALA A 98 -4.04 -3.72 9.34
C ALA A 98 -3.09 -2.60 9.80
N LEU A 99 -2.43 -1.93 8.89
CA LEU A 99 -1.49 -0.84 9.20
C LEU A 99 -2.08 0.55 8.94
N THR A 100 -3.27 0.62 8.39
CA THR A 100 -3.95 1.88 8.12
C THR A 100 -4.47 2.48 9.43
N PRO A 101 -4.07 3.71 9.78
CA PRO A 101 -4.54 4.36 10.98
C PRO A 101 -5.96 4.91 10.76
N TYR A 102 -6.97 4.04 10.76
CA TYR A 102 -8.35 4.45 10.60
C TYR A 102 -8.79 5.44 11.66
N THR A 103 -9.35 6.55 11.21
CA THR A 103 -10.21 7.40 12.02
C THR A 103 -11.56 7.47 11.34
N TYR A 104 -12.62 7.24 12.07
CA TYR A 104 -13.94 7.57 11.57
C TYR A 104 -14.17 9.06 11.75
N THR A 105 -14.57 9.72 10.68
CA THR A 105 -15.09 11.07 10.73
C THR A 105 -16.43 11.09 11.45
N ALA A 106 -16.90 12.26 11.92
CA ALA A 106 -18.16 12.39 12.65
C ALA A 106 -19.38 11.86 11.87
N ASP A 107 -19.28 11.77 10.56
CA ASP A 107 -20.27 11.21 9.63
C ASP A 107 -20.07 9.71 9.35
N GLY A 108 -19.20 9.02 10.10
CA GLY A 108 -18.98 7.58 10.00
C GLY A 108 -18.12 7.11 8.82
N ARG A 109 -17.44 8.04 8.12
CA ARG A 109 -16.53 7.67 7.03
C ARG A 109 -15.16 7.26 7.55
N ALA A 110 -14.55 6.28 6.90
CA ALA A 110 -13.17 5.93 7.16
C ALA A 110 -12.22 7.01 6.61
N ASP A 111 -11.32 7.50 7.45
CA ASP A 111 -10.22 8.36 7.03
C ASP A 111 -8.97 7.48 6.83
N TYR A 112 -8.54 7.36 5.58
CA TYR A 112 -7.38 6.56 5.19
C TYR A 112 -6.07 7.30 5.45
N ALA A 113 -4.96 6.56 5.38
CA ALA A 113 -3.63 7.15 5.51
C ALA A 113 -3.35 8.20 4.43
N ARG A 114 -2.63 9.25 4.83
CA ARG A 114 -2.21 10.34 3.95
C ARG A 114 -0.77 10.20 3.49
N ALA A 115 0.00 9.34 4.14
CA ALA A 115 1.35 9.00 3.72
C ALA A 115 1.65 7.55 4.06
N TYR A 116 2.52 6.93 3.28
CA TYR A 116 3.05 5.60 3.56
C TYR A 116 4.50 5.47 3.10
N ASN A 117 5.20 4.52 3.67
CA ASN A 117 6.45 3.98 3.16
C ASN A 117 6.37 2.46 3.09
N LYS A 118 7.10 1.87 2.15
CA LYS A 118 7.26 0.42 2.05
C LYS A 118 8.62 0.11 1.44
N TYR A 119 9.30 -0.84 2.05
CA TYR A 119 10.57 -1.39 1.59
C TYR A 119 10.41 -2.89 1.44
N THR A 120 10.84 -3.42 0.32
CA THR A 120 10.77 -4.86 0.02
C THR A 120 12.14 -5.34 -0.45
N MET A 121 12.62 -6.41 0.12
CA MET A 121 13.76 -7.17 -0.38
C MET A 121 13.32 -8.60 -0.66
N GLU A 122 13.65 -9.13 -1.83
CA GLU A 122 13.34 -10.49 -2.20
C GLU A 122 14.54 -11.17 -2.83
N ILE A 123 14.78 -12.41 -2.45
CA ILE A 123 15.69 -13.31 -3.16
C ILE A 123 14.83 -14.29 -3.95
N ARG A 124 14.98 -14.27 -5.26
CA ARG A 124 14.17 -15.04 -6.21
C ARG A 124 15.03 -16.12 -6.87
N TYR A 125 14.49 -17.33 -6.96
CA TYR A 125 15.12 -18.45 -7.66
C TYR A 125 14.14 -19.11 -8.63
N PRO A 126 14.42 -19.15 -9.94
CA PRO A 126 13.57 -19.79 -10.93
C PRO A 126 13.78 -21.29 -10.93
N PHE A 127 12.69 -22.03 -10.82
CA PHE A 127 12.66 -23.49 -11.02
C PHE A 127 12.44 -23.82 -12.50
N ILE A 128 11.56 -23.04 -13.16
CA ILE A 128 11.24 -23.19 -14.58
C ILE A 128 11.28 -21.81 -15.22
N LEU A 129 12.05 -21.67 -16.29
CA LEU A 129 12.10 -20.48 -17.14
C LEU A 129 11.85 -20.92 -18.60
N LYS A 130 10.57 -20.99 -18.99
CA LYS A 130 10.16 -21.30 -20.35
C LYS A 130 9.22 -20.18 -20.84
N PRO A 131 9.20 -19.90 -22.16
CA PRO A 131 8.26 -18.91 -22.71
C PRO A 131 6.79 -19.22 -22.41
N SER A 132 6.45 -20.50 -22.26
CA SER A 132 5.08 -20.95 -21.96
C SER A 132 4.74 -20.92 -20.46
N SER A 133 5.74 -20.90 -19.59
CA SER A 133 5.51 -20.86 -18.14
C SER A 133 6.80 -20.51 -17.40
N THR A 134 6.70 -19.62 -16.45
CA THR A 134 7.78 -19.31 -15.51
C THR A 134 7.32 -19.64 -14.09
N ILE A 135 8.11 -20.44 -13.39
CA ILE A 135 7.85 -20.81 -11.99
C ILE A 135 9.08 -20.45 -11.18
N TYR A 136 8.89 -19.64 -10.14
CA TYR A 136 9.97 -19.28 -9.24
C TYR A 136 9.52 -19.25 -7.77
N GLY A 137 10.44 -19.56 -6.89
CA GLY A 137 10.30 -19.38 -5.45
C GLY A 137 11.00 -18.10 -5.02
N LEU A 138 10.57 -17.56 -3.91
CA LEU A 138 11.17 -16.38 -3.31
C LEU A 138 11.17 -16.45 -1.78
N VAL A 139 12.15 -15.78 -1.20
CA VAL A 139 12.17 -15.41 0.21
C VAL A 139 12.12 -13.90 0.26
N PHE A 140 11.34 -13.33 1.16
CA PHE A 140 11.21 -11.89 1.25
C PHE A 140 11.36 -11.37 2.67
N ALA A 141 11.79 -10.12 2.78
CA ALA A 141 11.69 -9.28 3.94
C ALA A 141 11.01 -7.97 3.53
N GLU A 142 9.99 -7.57 4.26
CA GLU A 142 9.27 -6.31 4.03
C GLU A 142 9.24 -5.47 5.29
N GLY A 143 9.18 -4.17 5.10
CA GLY A 143 8.95 -3.21 6.16
C GLY A 143 8.23 -2.00 5.61
N GLY A 144 7.26 -1.50 6.36
CA GLY A 144 6.49 -0.33 5.94
C GLY A 144 5.57 0.17 7.03
N ASN A 145 4.98 1.31 6.82
CA ASN A 145 4.00 1.89 7.73
C ASN A 145 3.09 2.89 7.00
N ALA A 146 1.99 3.23 7.64
CA ALA A 146 1.05 4.22 7.18
C ALA A 146 0.87 5.32 8.22
N PHE A 147 0.66 6.56 7.76
CA PHE A 147 0.62 7.74 8.60
C PHE A 147 -0.60 8.60 8.27
N LYS A 148 -1.24 9.16 9.31
CA LYS A 148 -2.40 10.06 9.15
C LYS A 148 -2.04 11.38 8.46
N SER A 149 -0.81 11.85 8.65
CA SER A 149 -0.37 13.11 8.07
C SER A 149 1.12 13.07 7.74
N TRP A 150 1.53 13.96 6.85
CA TRP A 150 2.96 14.16 6.55
C TRP A 150 3.79 14.59 7.77
N LYS A 151 3.18 15.24 8.74
CA LYS A 151 3.87 15.67 9.96
C LYS A 151 4.30 14.50 10.85
N GLU A 152 3.60 13.38 10.76
CA GLU A 152 3.89 12.16 11.51
C GLU A 152 4.79 11.20 10.71
N PHE A 153 5.11 11.55 9.46
CA PHE A 153 5.88 10.69 8.58
C PHE A 153 7.30 10.50 9.09
N ASP A 154 7.65 9.25 9.37
CA ASP A 154 8.99 8.80 9.71
C ASP A 154 9.36 7.61 8.82
N PRO A 155 10.34 7.75 7.89
CA PRO A 155 10.72 6.69 6.98
C PRO A 155 11.34 5.46 7.66
N PHE A 156 11.79 5.60 8.91
CA PHE A 156 12.40 4.52 9.69
C PHE A 156 11.43 3.85 10.67
N LEU A 157 10.27 4.44 10.91
CA LEU A 157 9.22 3.81 11.70
C LEU A 157 8.48 2.79 10.83
N ILE A 158 9.00 1.56 10.78
CA ILE A 158 8.50 0.49 9.93
C ILE A 158 7.97 -0.70 10.74
N LYS A 159 6.92 -1.33 10.23
CA LYS A 159 6.38 -2.61 10.65
C LYS A 159 6.97 -3.69 9.77
N ARG A 160 7.62 -4.69 10.37
CA ARG A 160 8.52 -5.63 9.69
C ARG A 160 7.87 -6.98 9.51
N SER A 161 8.17 -7.63 8.41
CA SER A 161 7.78 -9.00 8.15
C SER A 161 8.84 -9.74 7.35
N ILE A 162 8.78 -11.06 7.41
CA ILE A 162 9.59 -11.98 6.62
C ILE A 162 8.71 -13.13 6.12
N GLY A 163 9.08 -13.73 5.02
CA GLY A 163 8.30 -14.86 4.52
C GLY A 163 8.89 -15.52 3.30
N VAL A 164 8.14 -16.47 2.80
CA VAL A 164 8.47 -17.24 1.60
C VAL A 164 7.29 -17.27 0.66
N GLY A 165 7.54 -17.42 -0.62
CA GLY A 165 6.46 -17.49 -1.59
C GLY A 165 6.83 -18.24 -2.85
N ALA A 166 5.81 -18.55 -3.62
CA ALA A 166 5.92 -19.13 -4.94
C ALA A 166 5.10 -18.35 -5.96
N ARG A 167 5.60 -18.25 -7.17
CA ARG A 167 4.97 -17.58 -8.29
C ARG A 167 4.92 -18.49 -9.50
N ILE A 168 3.80 -18.46 -10.19
CA ILE A 168 3.60 -19.11 -11.49
C ILE A 168 3.12 -18.04 -12.45
N TYR A 169 3.87 -17.80 -13.47
CA TYR A 169 3.46 -16.93 -14.58
C TYR A 169 3.04 -17.77 -15.78
N LEU A 170 1.81 -17.54 -16.24
CA LEU A 170 1.21 -18.15 -17.40
C LEU A 170 0.78 -17.03 -18.36
N PRO A 171 1.21 -17.02 -19.64
CA PRO A 171 0.94 -15.93 -20.59
C PRO A 171 -0.55 -15.57 -20.76
N ILE A 172 -1.44 -16.56 -20.60
CA ILE A 172 -2.89 -16.36 -20.77
C ILE A 172 -3.56 -15.89 -19.48
N VAL A 173 -3.09 -16.36 -18.34
CA VAL A 173 -3.72 -16.12 -17.02
C VAL A 173 -3.06 -14.97 -16.26
N GLY A 174 -1.80 -14.68 -16.57
CA GLY A 174 -0.98 -13.74 -15.82
C GLY A 174 -0.21 -14.42 -14.68
N MET A 175 0.09 -13.68 -13.65
CA MET A 175 0.82 -14.16 -12.48
C MET A 175 -0.13 -14.65 -11.40
N LEU A 176 0.13 -15.85 -10.91
CA LEU A 176 -0.49 -16.41 -9.72
C LEU A 176 0.58 -16.63 -8.66
N GLY A 177 0.26 -16.38 -7.41
CA GLY A 177 1.20 -16.57 -6.33
C GLY A 177 0.55 -16.91 -5.02
N ILE A 178 1.34 -17.52 -4.16
CA ILE A 178 1.01 -17.75 -2.76
C ILE A 178 2.22 -17.37 -1.92
N ASP A 179 1.99 -16.61 -0.87
CA ASP A 179 3.00 -16.22 0.11
C ASP A 179 2.56 -16.61 1.50
N TRP A 180 3.52 -17.12 2.27
CA TRP A 180 3.42 -17.19 3.71
C TRP A 180 4.32 -16.13 4.31
N GLY A 181 3.79 -15.29 5.17
CA GLY A 181 4.49 -14.20 5.83
C GLY A 181 4.27 -14.18 7.33
N TYR A 182 5.27 -13.74 8.07
CA TYR A 182 5.21 -13.54 9.52
C TYR A 182 5.47 -12.07 9.86
N GLY A 183 4.48 -11.40 10.45
CA GLY A 183 4.58 -10.03 10.92
C GLY A 183 5.10 -9.97 12.37
N PHE A 184 6.21 -9.27 12.56
CA PHE A 184 6.88 -9.17 13.88
C PHE A 184 6.28 -8.11 14.78
N ASP A 185 5.66 -7.11 14.20
CA ASP A 185 5.16 -5.95 14.91
C ASP A 185 3.63 -5.98 15.04
N LYS A 186 3.11 -5.19 15.96
CA LYS A 186 1.67 -5.08 16.19
C LYS A 186 1.01 -4.26 15.09
N ALA A 187 -0.14 -4.71 14.63
CA ALA A 187 -1.01 -3.91 13.78
C ALA A 187 -1.61 -2.71 14.53
N VAL A 188 -2.20 -1.79 13.81
CA VAL A 188 -2.83 -0.60 14.41
C VAL A 188 -3.99 -1.02 15.32
N GLY A 189 -3.95 -0.58 16.58
CA GLY A 189 -4.97 -0.92 17.57
C GLY A 189 -4.92 -2.34 18.14
N GLN A 190 -3.94 -3.15 17.74
CA GLN A 190 -3.79 -4.52 18.25
C GLN A 190 -2.81 -4.58 19.43
N THR A 191 -3.08 -5.49 20.36
CA THR A 191 -2.22 -5.75 21.52
C THR A 191 -1.17 -6.82 21.25
N GLU A 192 -1.42 -7.69 20.25
CA GLU A 192 -0.55 -8.78 19.88
C GLU A 192 0.15 -8.51 18.53
N ARG A 193 1.19 -9.30 18.24
CA ARG A 193 1.88 -9.28 16.94
C ARG A 193 0.95 -9.79 15.84
N SER A 194 1.16 -9.35 14.61
CA SER A 194 0.37 -9.83 13.46
C SER A 194 0.51 -11.35 13.26
N GLY A 195 1.72 -11.89 13.47
CA GLY A 195 1.95 -13.33 13.40
C GLY A 195 1.93 -13.90 11.98
N SER A 196 1.42 -15.14 11.85
CA SER A 196 1.43 -15.89 10.60
C SER A 196 0.24 -15.55 9.72
N GLN A 197 0.50 -15.17 8.46
CA GLN A 197 -0.49 -14.82 7.46
C GLN A 197 -0.19 -15.54 6.14
N VAL A 198 -1.24 -15.94 5.42
CA VAL A 198 -1.16 -16.48 4.06
C VAL A 198 -1.81 -15.50 3.10
N HIS A 199 -1.11 -15.19 2.02
CA HIS A 199 -1.54 -14.25 1.00
C HIS A 199 -1.59 -14.91 -0.36
N PHE A 200 -2.65 -14.62 -1.12
CA PHE A 200 -2.77 -15.01 -2.51
C PHE A 200 -2.48 -13.80 -3.41
N ILE A 201 -1.89 -14.04 -4.56
CA ILE A 201 -1.57 -13.00 -5.53
C ILE A 201 -2.11 -13.42 -6.88
N ILE A 202 -2.93 -12.56 -7.49
CA ILE A 202 -3.51 -12.77 -8.81
C ILE A 202 -3.29 -11.49 -9.62
N GLY A 203 -2.70 -11.63 -10.80
CA GLY A 203 -2.49 -10.51 -11.71
C GLY A 203 -1.02 -10.09 -11.86
N THR A 204 -0.80 -9.01 -12.59
CA THR A 204 0.54 -8.44 -12.83
C THR A 204 0.87 -7.41 -11.76
N GLN A 205 1.38 -7.84 -10.64
CA GLN A 205 2.04 -6.92 -9.70
C GLN A 205 3.52 -6.82 -10.10
N PHE A 206 3.84 -5.83 -10.90
CA PHE A 206 5.20 -5.42 -11.20
C PHE A 206 5.53 -4.09 -10.56
#